data_a02d5f36b51b1d35c882ba526e0c73d0
#
_entry.id   a02d5f36b51b1d35c882ba526e0c73d0
#
_cell.length_a   1.000
_cell.length_b   1.000
_cell.length_c   1.000
_cell.angle_alpha   90.00
_cell.angle_beta   90.00
_cell.angle_gamma   90.00
#
_symmetry.space_group_name_H-M   'P 1'
#
loop_
_entity.id
_entity.type
_entity.pdbx_description
1 polymer ?
#
loop_
_entity_poly.entity_id
_entity_poly.type
_entity_poly.pdbx_seq_one_letter_code
_entity_poly.pdbx_strand_id
1 'polypeptide(L)'
;MLVKAPFHNQTRDIIAAAIEVHRVLGPGLLESAYSKCLQHELSARQMAFVAQRRVPLVYKGVSLDCDYRLDLLVEGVVVEVKAIDTLAPIHQAQLLTYLRLAGLPVGLVINFNVDQLVKGVKRVINPRANEVEAEAVRLPP
;
A
#
# COMPACT_ATOMS: atom_id res chain seq x y z
N MET A 1 11.63 19.74 17.65
CA MET A 1 10.44 19.74 16.80
C MET A 1 10.17 18.32 16.32
N LEU A 2 8.92 17.89 16.44
CA LEU A 2 8.53 16.56 15.99
C LEU A 2 8.39 16.55 14.47
N VAL A 3 9.11 15.62 13.83
CA VAL A 3 9.02 15.40 12.40
C VAL A 3 7.93 14.35 12.16
N LYS A 4 6.95 14.69 11.34
CA LYS A 4 5.91 13.74 10.97
C LYS A 4 6.51 12.60 10.16
N ALA A 5 5.97 11.38 10.35
CA ALA A 5 6.35 10.25 9.52
C ALA A 5 6.08 10.58 8.04
N PRO A 6 6.92 10.07 7.11
CA PRO A 6 6.70 10.28 5.68
C PRO A 6 5.29 9.82 5.29
N PHE A 7 4.64 10.61 4.44
CA PHE A 7 3.30 10.29 3.93
C PHE A 7 2.24 10.15 5.02
N HIS A 8 2.42 10.81 6.17
CA HIS A 8 1.46 10.73 7.28
C HIS A 8 0.05 11.14 6.86
N ASN A 9 -0.09 12.24 6.14
CA ASN A 9 -1.39 12.73 5.70
C ASN A 9 -2.03 11.77 4.70
N GLN A 10 -1.24 11.24 3.76
CA GLN A 10 -1.73 10.29 2.76
C GLN A 10 -2.22 8.99 3.41
N THR A 11 -1.44 8.41 4.33
CA THR A 11 -1.85 7.18 5.01
C THR A 11 -3.11 7.41 5.85
N ARG A 12 -3.20 8.53 6.55
CA ARG A 12 -4.40 8.89 7.31
C ARG A 12 -5.63 8.96 6.40
N ASP A 13 -5.52 9.62 5.27
CA ASP A 13 -6.64 9.82 4.35
C ASP A 13 -7.05 8.52 3.67
N ILE A 14 -6.09 7.66 3.35
CA ILE A 14 -6.35 6.32 2.80
C ILE A 14 -7.09 5.46 3.84
N ILE A 15 -6.63 5.47 5.08
CA ILE A 15 -7.28 4.71 6.16
C ILE A 15 -8.70 5.23 6.39
N ALA A 16 -8.91 6.54 6.34
CA ALA A 16 -10.25 7.13 6.46
C ALA A 16 -11.18 6.64 5.35
N ALA A 17 -10.68 6.58 4.11
CA ALA A 17 -11.44 6.03 2.98
C ALA A 17 -11.79 4.55 3.21
N ALA A 18 -10.83 3.76 3.69
CA ALA A 18 -11.03 2.36 3.97
C ALA A 18 -12.04 2.15 5.12
N ILE A 19 -11.99 2.98 6.14
CA ILE A 19 -12.98 2.95 7.24
C ILE A 19 -14.38 3.16 6.69
N GLU A 20 -14.57 4.12 5.79
CA GLU A 20 -15.87 4.37 5.18
C GLU A 20 -16.36 3.17 4.38
N VAL A 21 -15.50 2.56 3.56
CA VAL A 21 -15.84 1.35 2.82
C VAL A 21 -16.28 0.23 3.77
N HIS A 22 -15.52 0.00 4.82
CA HIS A 22 -15.80 -1.04 5.80
C HIS A 22 -17.08 -0.75 6.58
N ARG A 23 -17.35 0.52 6.90
CA ARG A 23 -18.57 0.92 7.58
C ARG A 23 -19.81 0.55 6.77
N VAL A 24 -19.74 0.72 5.45
CA VAL A 24 -20.85 0.44 4.54
C VAL A 24 -21.00 -1.05 4.28
N LEU A 25 -19.90 -1.75 4.03
CA LEU A 25 -19.92 -3.15 3.58
C LEU A 25 -19.82 -4.18 4.70
N GLY A 26 -19.11 -3.86 5.78
CA GLY A 26 -18.77 -4.84 6.82
C GLY A 26 -17.77 -5.88 6.36
N PRO A 27 -17.43 -6.86 7.23
CA PRO A 27 -16.55 -7.96 6.86
C PRO A 27 -17.26 -9.01 6.02
N GLY A 28 -16.50 -9.96 5.45
CA GLY A 28 -17.04 -11.17 4.84
C GLY A 28 -17.17 -11.15 3.33
N LEU A 29 -16.78 -10.08 2.66
CA LEU A 29 -16.86 -10.00 1.20
C LEU A 29 -15.52 -10.42 0.55
N LEU A 30 -15.54 -10.52 -0.76
CA LEU A 30 -14.34 -10.82 -1.55
C LEU A 30 -13.38 -9.64 -1.54
N GLU A 31 -12.09 -9.95 -1.61
CA GLU A 31 -11.02 -8.95 -1.72
C GLU A 31 -11.25 -7.98 -2.86
N SER A 32 -11.66 -8.49 -4.03
CA SER A 32 -11.94 -7.65 -5.19
C SER A 32 -13.08 -6.65 -4.97
N ALA A 33 -14.08 -7.01 -4.18
CA ALA A 33 -15.17 -6.10 -3.85
C ALA A 33 -14.67 -4.92 -3.02
N TYR A 34 -13.86 -5.19 -2.00
CA TYR A 34 -13.26 -4.13 -1.18
C TYR A 34 -12.33 -3.24 -1.99
N SER A 35 -11.52 -3.83 -2.86
CA SER A 35 -10.60 -3.07 -3.70
C SER A 35 -11.35 -2.10 -4.62
N LYS A 36 -12.41 -2.55 -5.26
CA LYS A 36 -13.22 -1.69 -6.15
C LYS A 36 -13.95 -0.59 -5.38
N CYS A 37 -14.49 -0.91 -4.22
CA CYS A 37 -15.17 0.09 -3.40
C CYS A 37 -14.17 1.11 -2.84
N LEU A 38 -12.97 0.66 -2.45
CA LEU A 38 -11.92 1.57 -2.01
C LEU A 38 -11.49 2.52 -3.14
N GLN A 39 -11.33 2.00 -4.36
CA GLN A 39 -11.02 2.83 -5.53
C GLN A 39 -12.09 3.90 -5.76
N HIS A 40 -13.36 3.51 -5.64
CA HIS A 40 -14.46 4.46 -5.79
C HIS A 40 -14.41 5.55 -4.70
N GLU A 41 -14.17 5.14 -3.46
CA GLU A 41 -14.09 6.07 -2.33
C GLU A 41 -12.90 7.03 -2.46
N LEU A 42 -11.74 6.52 -2.89
CA LEU A 42 -10.55 7.35 -3.14
C LEU A 42 -10.84 8.39 -4.22
N SER A 43 -11.49 7.99 -5.32
CA SER A 43 -11.86 8.92 -6.38
C SER A 43 -12.84 9.99 -5.88
N ALA A 44 -13.82 9.60 -5.08
CA ALA A 44 -14.78 10.55 -4.50
C ALA A 44 -14.09 11.57 -3.59
N ARG A 45 -12.97 11.19 -2.97
CA ARG A 45 -12.15 12.05 -2.11
C ARG A 45 -11.05 12.79 -2.88
N GLN A 46 -11.04 12.65 -4.21
CA GLN A 46 -10.07 13.30 -5.09
C GLN A 46 -8.63 12.86 -4.82
N MET A 47 -8.44 11.62 -4.39
CA MET A 47 -7.12 11.03 -4.20
C MET A 47 -6.72 10.23 -5.45
N ALA A 48 -5.61 10.60 -6.04
CA ALA A 48 -5.11 9.94 -7.25
C ALA A 48 -4.53 8.57 -6.91
N PHE A 49 -4.84 7.57 -7.72
CA PHE A 49 -4.29 6.23 -7.55
C PHE A 49 -4.09 5.54 -8.89
N VAL A 50 -3.25 4.51 -8.86
CA VAL A 50 -3.06 3.56 -9.96
C VAL A 50 -3.34 2.16 -9.42
N ALA A 51 -4.22 1.43 -10.09
CA ALA A 51 -4.54 0.05 -9.71
C ALA A 51 -3.68 -0.93 -10.51
N GLN A 52 -3.26 -2.02 -9.87
CA GLN A 52 -2.54 -3.12 -10.49
C GLN A 52 -1.24 -2.66 -11.16
N ARG A 53 -0.50 -1.80 -10.49
CA ARG A 53 0.78 -1.31 -11.02
C ARG A 53 1.82 -2.42 -11.06
N ARG A 54 2.44 -2.60 -12.21
CA ARG A 54 3.49 -3.60 -12.40
C ARG A 54 4.80 -3.13 -11.77
N VAL A 55 5.47 -4.06 -11.08
CA VAL A 55 6.82 -3.87 -10.55
C VAL A 55 7.69 -4.98 -11.12
N PRO A 56 8.64 -4.64 -12.03
CA PRO A 56 9.50 -5.65 -12.63
C PRO A 56 10.46 -6.24 -11.59
N LEU A 57 10.75 -7.54 -11.73
CA LEU A 57 11.73 -8.21 -10.91
C LEU A 57 13.11 -8.00 -11.51
N VAL A 58 13.98 -7.32 -10.75
CA VAL A 58 15.38 -7.14 -11.11
C VAL A 58 16.24 -7.97 -10.15
N TYR A 59 17.01 -8.89 -10.69
CA TYR A 59 17.90 -9.77 -9.92
C TYR A 59 19.34 -9.57 -10.36
N LYS A 60 20.17 -9.09 -9.44
CA LYS A 60 21.60 -8.82 -9.69
C LYS A 60 21.80 -7.98 -10.95
N GLY A 61 21.00 -6.92 -11.10
CA GLY A 61 21.09 -6.00 -12.23
C GLY A 61 20.42 -6.47 -13.52
N VAL A 62 19.82 -7.66 -13.52
CA VAL A 62 19.14 -8.23 -14.68
C VAL A 62 17.65 -8.19 -14.49
N SER A 63 16.93 -7.57 -15.44
CA SER A 63 15.47 -7.59 -15.44
C SER A 63 14.99 -8.95 -15.96
N LEU A 64 14.24 -9.66 -15.12
CA LEU A 64 13.71 -10.96 -15.44
C LEU A 64 12.27 -10.86 -15.92
N ASP A 65 11.85 -11.82 -16.75
CA ASP A 65 10.51 -11.88 -17.29
C ASP A 65 9.53 -12.39 -16.21
N CYS A 66 9.45 -11.64 -15.13
CA CYS A 66 8.56 -11.89 -14.00
C CYS A 66 8.33 -10.56 -13.31
N ASP A 67 7.10 -10.15 -13.20
CA ASP A 67 6.81 -8.92 -12.48
C ASP A 67 5.69 -9.16 -11.46
N TYR A 68 5.66 -8.29 -10.47
CA TYR A 68 4.63 -8.27 -9.45
C TYR A 68 3.66 -7.13 -9.74
N ARG A 69 2.46 -7.24 -9.19
CA ARG A 69 1.47 -6.16 -9.30
C ARG A 69 1.13 -5.67 -7.92
N LEU A 70 1.26 -4.37 -7.74
CA LEU A 70 0.77 -3.70 -6.53
C LEU A 70 -0.74 -3.52 -6.69
N ASP A 71 -1.52 -3.85 -5.66
CA ASP A 71 -2.98 -3.68 -5.73
C ASP A 71 -3.34 -2.23 -6.05
N LEU A 72 -2.85 -1.30 -5.24
CA LEU A 72 -3.05 0.13 -5.42
C LEU A 72 -1.77 0.88 -5.08
N LEU A 73 -1.51 1.93 -5.83
CA LEU A 73 -0.53 2.95 -5.49
C LEU A 73 -1.29 4.27 -5.36
N VAL A 74 -1.40 4.78 -4.14
CA VAL A 74 -2.20 5.95 -3.82
C VAL A 74 -1.30 7.06 -3.33
N GLU A 75 -1.07 8.06 -4.18
CA GLU A 75 -0.25 9.23 -3.83
C GLU A 75 1.09 8.85 -3.19
N GLY A 76 1.76 7.86 -3.77
CA GLY A 76 3.07 7.39 -3.30
C GLY A 76 3.03 6.30 -2.23
N VAL A 77 1.84 5.91 -1.77
CA VAL A 77 1.66 4.86 -0.75
C VAL A 77 1.15 3.59 -1.41
N VAL A 78 1.83 2.48 -1.19
CA VAL A 78 1.35 1.18 -1.65
C VAL A 78 0.26 0.69 -0.71
N VAL A 79 -0.87 0.26 -1.27
CA VAL A 79 -1.97 -0.30 -0.50
C VAL A 79 -2.25 -1.72 -0.98
N GLU A 80 -2.07 -2.69 -0.09
CA GLU A 80 -2.41 -4.08 -0.33
C GLU A 80 -3.72 -4.41 0.37
N VAL A 81 -4.73 -4.79 -0.40
CA VAL A 81 -6.06 -5.12 0.11
C VAL A 81 -6.15 -6.61 0.38
N LYS A 82 -6.61 -6.97 1.56
CA LYS A 82 -6.80 -8.36 1.98
C LYS A 82 -8.20 -8.57 2.53
N ALA A 83 -8.69 -9.80 2.43
CA ALA A 83 -9.94 -10.24 3.03
C ALA A 83 -9.74 -11.66 3.57
N ILE A 84 -8.92 -11.79 4.61
CA ILE A 84 -8.44 -13.06 5.17
C ILE A 84 -8.75 -13.13 6.66
N ASP A 85 -8.70 -14.33 7.23
CA ASP A 85 -9.06 -14.54 8.64
C ASP A 85 -8.10 -13.82 9.59
N THR A 86 -6.79 -13.89 9.33
CA THR A 86 -5.79 -13.28 10.20
C THR A 86 -4.59 -12.81 9.38
N LEU A 87 -4.16 -11.57 9.60
CA LEU A 87 -2.90 -11.09 9.04
C LEU A 87 -1.75 -11.80 9.77
N ALA A 88 -0.89 -12.46 9.00
CA ALA A 88 0.31 -13.10 9.49
C ALA A 88 1.53 -12.21 9.21
N PRO A 89 2.66 -12.40 9.95
CA PRO A 89 3.88 -11.62 9.70
C PRO A 89 4.36 -11.66 8.26
N ILE A 90 4.10 -12.75 7.54
CA ILE A 90 4.50 -12.87 6.13
C ILE A 90 3.85 -11.81 5.24
N HIS A 91 2.65 -11.36 5.55
CA HIS A 91 1.96 -10.34 4.76
C HIS A 91 2.67 -8.99 4.84
N GLN A 92 3.15 -8.62 6.04
CA GLN A 92 3.94 -7.40 6.21
C GLN A 92 5.31 -7.53 5.54
N ALA A 93 5.95 -8.70 5.67
CA ALA A 93 7.24 -8.98 5.02
C ALA A 93 7.12 -8.92 3.50
N GLN A 94 6.03 -9.45 2.94
CA GLN A 94 5.76 -9.39 1.51
C GLN A 94 5.61 -7.95 1.04
N LEU A 95 4.86 -7.13 1.75
CA LEU A 95 4.72 -5.71 1.40
C LEU A 95 6.07 -5.00 1.45
N LEU A 96 6.88 -5.26 2.49
CA LEU A 96 8.21 -4.68 2.57
C LEU A 96 9.07 -5.05 1.37
N THR A 97 9.00 -6.30 0.93
CA THR A 97 9.71 -6.77 -0.26
C THR A 97 9.25 -6.00 -1.50
N TYR A 98 7.93 -5.82 -1.66
CA TYR A 98 7.40 -5.05 -2.80
C TYR A 98 7.84 -3.59 -2.75
N LEU A 99 7.86 -2.98 -1.57
CA LEU A 99 8.35 -1.61 -1.41
C LEU A 99 9.81 -1.48 -1.83
N ARG A 100 10.63 -2.47 -1.47
CA ARG A 100 12.04 -2.50 -1.87
C ARG A 100 12.20 -2.64 -3.38
N LEU A 101 11.44 -3.52 -4.00
CA LEU A 101 11.48 -3.71 -5.45
C LEU A 101 11.04 -2.45 -6.19
N ALA A 102 10.03 -1.77 -5.69
CA ALA A 102 9.47 -0.58 -6.31
C ALA A 102 10.21 0.71 -5.94
N GLY A 103 11.09 0.67 -4.94
CA GLY A 103 11.78 1.86 -4.44
C GLY A 103 10.86 2.83 -3.73
N LEU A 104 9.81 2.34 -3.06
CA LEU A 104 8.80 3.16 -2.40
C LEU A 104 8.96 3.11 -0.88
N PRO A 105 8.67 4.22 -0.17
CA PRO A 105 9.00 4.35 1.25
C PRO A 105 7.98 3.75 2.21
N VAL A 106 6.70 3.69 1.84
CA VAL A 106 5.66 3.30 2.79
C VAL A 106 4.52 2.57 2.10
N GLY A 107 3.93 1.62 2.81
CA GLY A 107 2.76 0.91 2.38
C GLY A 107 1.83 0.56 3.54
N LEU A 108 0.62 0.18 3.18
CA LEU A 108 -0.41 -0.29 4.09
C LEU A 108 -0.90 -1.65 3.64
N VAL A 109 -0.98 -2.60 4.57
CA VAL A 109 -1.80 -3.80 4.39
C VAL A 109 -3.12 -3.53 5.09
N ILE A 110 -4.22 -3.65 4.38
CA ILE A 110 -5.55 -3.42 4.93
C ILE A 110 -6.36 -4.70 4.77
N ASN A 111 -6.61 -5.36 5.89
CA ASN A 111 -7.49 -6.52 5.92
C ASN A 111 -8.90 -6.07 6.30
N PHE A 112 -9.83 -6.20 5.36
CA PHE A 112 -11.22 -5.81 5.58
C PHE A 112 -12.04 -6.87 6.30
N ASN A 113 -11.53 -8.07 6.47
CA ASN A 113 -12.26 -9.16 7.13
C ASN A 113 -12.08 -9.11 8.65
N VAL A 114 -12.43 -7.99 9.23
CA VAL A 114 -12.31 -7.68 10.65
C VAL A 114 -13.57 -6.99 11.14
N ASP A 115 -13.80 -7.01 12.45
CA ASP A 115 -14.96 -6.32 13.05
C ASP A 115 -14.78 -4.79 13.07
N GLN A 116 -13.55 -4.32 13.27
CA GLN A 116 -13.20 -2.89 13.21
C GLN A 116 -12.01 -2.73 12.28
N LEU A 117 -12.14 -1.88 11.27
CA LEU A 117 -11.13 -1.78 10.22
C LEU A 117 -9.74 -1.50 10.76
N VAL A 118 -9.62 -0.60 11.75
CA VAL A 118 -8.30 -0.22 12.31
C VAL A 118 -7.51 -1.40 12.83
N LYS A 119 -8.17 -2.47 13.26
CA LYS A 119 -7.52 -3.70 13.70
C LYS A 119 -6.89 -4.49 12.55
N GLY A 120 -7.33 -4.24 11.33
CA GLY A 120 -6.81 -4.90 10.13
C GLY A 120 -5.77 -4.10 9.38
N VAL A 121 -5.35 -2.94 9.89
CA VAL A 121 -4.41 -2.06 9.20
C VAL A 121 -3.01 -2.27 9.77
N LYS A 122 -2.04 -2.52 8.87
CA LYS A 122 -0.62 -2.58 9.22
C LYS A 122 0.13 -1.63 8.30
N ARG A 123 0.91 -0.74 8.91
CA ARG A 123 1.79 0.17 8.20
C ARG A 123 3.18 -0.43 8.10
N VAL A 124 3.77 -0.37 6.92
CA VAL A 124 5.11 -0.89 6.66
C VAL A 124 5.97 0.23 6.10
N ILE A 125 7.12 0.41 6.71
CA ILE A 125 8.10 1.41 6.29
C ILE A 125 9.29 0.70 5.66
N ASN A 126 9.74 1.21 4.52
CA ASN A 126 10.98 0.78 3.89
C ASN A 126 12.07 1.80 4.23
N PRO A 127 12.95 1.54 5.21
CA PRO A 127 13.95 2.51 5.61
C PRO A 127 14.98 2.82 4.52
N ARG A 128 15.20 1.88 3.58
CA ARG A 128 16.14 2.07 2.46
C ARG A 128 15.64 3.06 1.41
N ALA A 129 14.32 3.24 1.29
CA ALA A 129 13.77 4.18 0.31
C ALA A 129 14.13 5.62 0.63
N ASN A 130 14.25 5.98 1.92
CA ASN A 130 14.67 7.31 2.32
C ASN A 130 16.11 7.58 1.88
N GLU A 131 16.99 6.58 1.93
CA GLU A 131 18.36 6.69 1.45
C GLU A 131 18.39 6.77 -0.07
N VAL A 132 17.58 5.96 -0.74
CA VAL A 132 17.48 5.96 -2.21
C VAL A 132 16.89 7.27 -2.71
N GLU A 133 15.91 7.84 -2.06
CA GLU A 133 15.38 9.16 -2.42
C GLU A 133 16.44 10.24 -2.28
N ALA A 134 17.21 10.21 -1.20
CA ALA A 134 18.32 11.15 -1.01
C ALA A 134 19.38 11.02 -2.12
N GLU A 135 19.63 9.80 -2.58
CA GLU A 135 20.54 9.55 -3.71
C GLU A 135 19.89 9.89 -5.05
N ALA A 136 18.61 9.56 -5.24
CA ALA A 136 17.90 9.83 -6.49
C ALA A 136 17.81 11.31 -6.80
N VAL A 137 17.81 12.17 -5.79
CA VAL A 137 17.90 13.61 -5.97
C VAL A 137 19.25 14.03 -6.57
N ARG A 138 20.27 13.20 -6.41
CA ARG A 138 21.63 13.47 -6.88
C ARG A 138 21.97 12.79 -8.18
N LEU A 139 21.22 11.77 -8.57
CA LEU A 139 21.44 10.98 -9.76
C LEU A 139 20.45 11.38 -10.85
N PRO A 140 20.87 11.37 -12.13
CA PRO A 140 19.92 11.54 -13.22
C PRO A 140 18.91 10.41 -13.20
N PRO A 141 17.66 10.69 -13.52
CA PRO A 141 16.61 9.68 -13.54
C PRO A 141 16.87 8.57 -14.54
#